data_ccf5350b8b3a7bc53ca4ba9e04d2ddd9
#
_entry.id   ccf5350b8b3a7bc53ca4ba9e04d2ddd9
#
_cell.length_a   1.000
_cell.length_b   1.000
_cell.length_c   1.000
_cell.angle_alpha   90.00
_cell.angle_beta   90.00
_cell.angle_gamma   90.00
#
_symmetry.space_group_name_H-M   'P 1'
#
loop_
_entity.id
_entity.type
_entity.pdbx_description
1 polymer ?
#
loop_
_entity_poly.entity_id
_entity_poly.type
_entity_poly.pdbx_seq_one_letter_code
_entity_poly.pdbx_strand_id
1 'polypeptide(L)'
;MCIRDRVYKEVETPEIQNPSDVLIKVFSSGVNFPDGLLVQGKYQLKPPVPFTPGMEVSGEVFKIGSEVTEFKIGDRVAGLSQLGGYSEYNLLNKTSVYKIPIEMEHDQACALLCAYGTSHYALKQRANLKKGDTLVVLGASGSTGIAAIQIGKIMGAKVIAAASSIEKQNYTKSLGADITIGYENIKDQLKELTNNKGVDVIFDPVGGELFEESSRALSRYGKILVIGFASGKIPKFPINLALVKEFDIVGVFWGAFTRNNTDAFKENMNELFNWFKDGKINPQIEEKFKLQDASKALDKILNRGTKGKVILYP
;
A
#
# COMPACT_ATOMS: atom_id res chain seq x y z
N MET A 1 17.14 -10.55 -17.63
CA MET A 1 17.79 -9.88 -16.50
C MET A 1 17.79 -10.84 -15.33
N CYS A 2 18.95 -11.24 -14.85
CA CYS A 2 19.04 -12.28 -13.83
C CYS A 2 18.79 -11.65 -12.45
N ILE A 3 17.83 -12.18 -11.70
CA ILE A 3 17.45 -11.78 -10.33
C ILE A 3 18.63 -11.90 -9.34
N ARG A 4 19.73 -12.49 -9.76
CA ARG A 4 20.90 -12.85 -8.93
C ARG A 4 21.88 -11.70 -8.69
N ASP A 5 21.73 -10.56 -9.37
CA ASP A 5 22.72 -9.47 -9.38
C ASP A 5 22.31 -8.30 -8.45
N ARG A 6 21.57 -8.58 -7.37
CA ARG A 6 21.28 -7.61 -6.30
C ARG A 6 22.47 -7.56 -5.35
N VAL A 7 23.16 -6.43 -5.33
CA VAL A 7 24.33 -6.23 -4.48
C VAL A 7 24.12 -5.01 -3.58
N TYR A 8 24.52 -5.14 -2.33
CA TYR A 8 24.74 -4.01 -1.44
C TYR A 8 26.13 -3.45 -1.70
N LYS A 9 26.22 -2.15 -1.95
CA LYS A 9 27.50 -1.47 -2.17
C LYS A 9 27.43 0.00 -1.75
N GLU A 10 28.58 0.57 -1.45
CA GLU A 10 28.73 1.99 -1.27
C GLU A 10 28.59 2.74 -2.60
N VAL A 11 27.90 3.89 -2.56
CA VAL A 11 27.72 4.82 -3.65
C VAL A 11 27.89 6.24 -3.12
N GLU A 12 28.15 7.19 -3.99
CA GLU A 12 28.22 8.60 -3.60
C GLU A 12 26.87 9.09 -3.04
N THR A 13 26.93 9.89 -1.97
CA THR A 13 25.74 10.55 -1.44
C THR A 13 25.18 11.53 -2.48
N PRO A 14 23.88 11.45 -2.80
CA PRO A 14 23.28 12.38 -3.75
C PRO A 14 23.43 13.84 -3.32
N GLU A 15 23.64 14.72 -4.28
CA GLU A 15 23.64 16.16 -4.04
C GLU A 15 22.34 16.80 -4.54
N ILE A 16 22.02 18.01 -4.03
CA ILE A 16 20.91 18.82 -4.52
C ILE A 16 21.16 19.13 -6.01
N GLN A 17 20.24 18.70 -6.86
CA GLN A 17 20.32 18.90 -8.31
C GLN A 17 19.38 20.01 -8.78
N ASN A 18 18.25 20.21 -8.09
CA ASN A 18 17.26 21.22 -8.43
C ASN A 18 16.93 22.08 -7.20
N PRO A 19 16.52 23.36 -7.42
CA PRO A 19 16.15 24.24 -6.31
C PRO A 19 15.02 23.73 -5.41
N SER A 20 14.19 22.81 -5.90
CA SER A 20 13.05 22.21 -5.17
C SER A 20 13.36 20.86 -4.53
N ASP A 21 14.63 20.42 -4.52
CA ASP A 21 15.02 19.14 -3.97
C ASP A 21 15.19 19.18 -2.45
N VAL A 22 14.85 18.05 -1.82
CA VAL A 22 15.07 17.76 -0.40
C VAL A 22 15.86 16.46 -0.30
N LEU A 23 17.05 16.53 0.27
CA LEU A 23 17.85 15.34 0.59
C LEU A 23 17.52 14.88 2.00
N ILE A 24 17.05 13.66 2.12
CA ILE A 24 16.65 13.01 3.38
C ILE A 24 17.72 12.04 3.81
N LYS A 25 18.19 12.15 5.07
CA LYS A 25 18.91 11.08 5.76
C LYS A 25 17.88 10.04 6.18
N VAL A 26 17.96 8.86 5.60
CA VAL A 26 16.94 7.81 5.75
C VAL A 26 17.15 7.05 7.06
N PHE A 27 16.10 6.85 7.81
CA PHE A 27 16.06 6.01 9.01
C PHE A 27 15.22 4.75 8.79
N SER A 28 14.25 4.83 7.89
CA SER A 28 13.39 3.70 7.54
C SER A 28 13.01 3.75 6.07
N SER A 29 13.02 2.59 5.40
CA SER A 29 12.49 2.40 4.04
C SER A 29 11.46 1.29 4.03
N GLY A 30 10.30 1.53 3.45
CA GLY A 30 9.25 0.53 3.35
C GLY A 30 9.49 -0.42 2.17
N VAL A 31 9.33 -1.73 2.42
CA VAL A 31 9.39 -2.74 1.36
C VAL A 31 8.00 -3.03 0.84
N ASN A 32 7.84 -2.91 -0.48
CA ASN A 32 6.57 -3.07 -1.17
C ASN A 32 6.63 -4.21 -2.20
N PHE A 33 5.50 -4.85 -2.46
CA PHE A 33 5.40 -5.88 -3.50
C PHE A 33 5.82 -5.38 -4.90
N PRO A 34 5.48 -4.14 -5.31
CA PRO A 34 6.00 -3.55 -6.53
C PRO A 34 7.53 -3.45 -6.61
N ASP A 35 8.24 -3.23 -5.49
CA ASP A 35 9.71 -3.23 -5.49
C ASP A 35 10.26 -4.59 -5.93
N GLY A 36 9.64 -5.67 -5.44
CA GLY A 36 9.98 -7.03 -5.85
C GLY A 36 9.70 -7.31 -7.33
N LEU A 37 8.62 -6.77 -7.88
CA LEU A 37 8.33 -6.87 -9.32
C LEU A 37 9.28 -6.02 -10.16
N LEU A 38 9.65 -4.84 -9.67
CA LEU A 38 10.53 -3.90 -10.35
C LEU A 38 11.93 -4.50 -10.54
N VAL A 39 12.51 -5.09 -9.49
CA VAL A 39 13.83 -5.75 -9.60
C VAL A 39 13.80 -7.02 -10.48
N GLN A 40 12.61 -7.59 -10.73
CA GLN A 40 12.41 -8.69 -11.68
C GLN A 40 12.11 -8.22 -13.11
N GLY A 41 12.02 -6.91 -13.38
CA GLY A 41 11.60 -6.36 -14.67
C GLY A 41 10.14 -6.64 -15.03
N LYS A 42 9.30 -6.98 -14.03
CA LYS A 42 7.87 -7.33 -14.19
C LYS A 42 6.92 -6.19 -13.83
N TYR A 43 7.47 -5.04 -13.46
CA TYR A 43 6.68 -3.85 -13.15
C TYR A 43 6.53 -2.95 -14.36
N GLN A 44 5.56 -2.00 -14.33
CA GLN A 44 5.33 -1.05 -15.44
C GLN A 44 6.51 -0.12 -15.65
N LEU A 45 7.16 0.31 -14.55
CA LEU A 45 8.40 1.06 -14.61
C LEU A 45 9.58 0.11 -14.86
N LYS A 46 10.40 0.44 -15.85
CA LYS A 46 11.61 -0.32 -16.21
C LYS A 46 12.81 0.61 -16.23
N PRO A 47 13.39 0.94 -15.06
CA PRO A 47 14.54 1.83 -15.01
C PRO A 47 15.76 1.18 -15.67
N PRO A 48 16.68 1.98 -16.24
CA PRO A 48 17.96 1.46 -16.69
C PRO A 48 18.76 0.92 -15.51
N VAL A 49 19.54 -0.11 -15.74
CA VAL A 49 20.45 -0.67 -14.74
C VAL A 49 21.82 0.01 -14.80
N PRO A 50 22.53 0.18 -13.67
CA PRO A 50 22.11 -0.15 -12.30
C PRO A 50 21.11 0.86 -11.71
N PHE A 51 20.24 0.42 -10.80
CA PHE A 51 19.34 1.32 -10.05
C PHE A 51 19.16 0.80 -8.61
N THR A 52 18.83 1.72 -7.71
CA THR A 52 18.44 1.40 -6.32
C THR A 52 16.92 1.38 -6.22
N PRO A 53 16.29 0.28 -5.77
CA PRO A 53 14.84 0.23 -5.56
C PRO A 53 14.40 1.01 -4.31
N GLY A 54 13.09 0.95 -3.99
CA GLY A 54 12.49 1.57 -2.81
C GLY A 54 11.62 2.77 -3.15
N MET A 55 10.33 2.66 -2.80
CA MET A 55 9.31 3.64 -3.20
C MET A 55 8.94 4.62 -2.07
N GLU A 56 9.35 4.36 -0.85
CA GLU A 56 9.02 5.19 0.30
C GLU A 56 10.12 5.17 1.35
N VAL A 57 10.34 6.31 1.97
CA VAL A 57 11.34 6.52 3.02
C VAL A 57 10.79 7.39 4.14
N SER A 58 11.36 7.28 5.32
CA SER A 58 11.21 8.25 6.40
C SER A 58 12.56 8.50 7.07
N GLY A 59 12.77 9.73 7.50
CA GLY A 59 14.03 10.17 8.09
C GLY A 59 14.00 11.65 8.44
N GLU A 60 15.17 12.27 8.38
CA GLU A 60 15.34 13.68 8.66
C GLU A 60 15.87 14.44 7.43
N VAL A 61 15.43 15.67 7.26
CA VAL A 61 15.93 16.57 6.22
C VAL A 61 17.41 16.85 6.48
N PHE A 62 18.27 16.45 5.55
CA PHE A 62 19.71 16.62 5.63
C PHE A 62 20.20 17.85 4.87
N LYS A 63 19.69 18.10 3.64
CA LYS A 63 19.95 19.30 2.82
C LYS A 63 18.66 19.69 2.10
N ILE A 64 18.56 20.97 1.74
CA ILE A 64 17.43 21.52 0.96
C ILE A 64 17.93 22.38 -0.18
N GLY A 65 17.21 22.40 -1.30
CA GLY A 65 17.40 23.33 -2.41
C GLY A 65 16.90 24.74 -2.07
N SER A 66 17.31 25.71 -2.87
CA SER A 66 17.08 27.15 -2.60
C SER A 66 15.61 27.58 -2.63
N GLU A 67 14.72 26.81 -3.26
CA GLU A 67 13.28 27.09 -3.32
C GLU A 67 12.46 26.31 -2.28
N VAL A 68 13.12 25.57 -1.40
CA VAL A 68 12.44 24.81 -0.34
C VAL A 68 12.28 25.70 0.88
N THR A 69 11.07 26.14 1.14
CA THR A 69 10.71 27.00 2.28
C THR A 69 9.88 26.29 3.34
N GLU A 70 9.27 25.16 2.97
CA GLU A 70 8.35 24.38 3.82
C GLU A 70 9.10 23.52 4.84
N PHE A 71 10.36 23.20 4.57
CA PHE A 71 11.20 22.31 5.38
C PHE A 71 12.48 23.03 5.84
N LYS A 72 12.99 22.61 6.99
CA LYS A 72 14.31 22.96 7.50
C LYS A 72 15.12 21.71 7.79
N ILE A 73 16.45 21.84 7.83
CA ILE A 73 17.37 20.78 8.22
C ILE A 73 16.99 20.28 9.63
N GLY A 74 16.91 18.96 9.78
CA GLY A 74 16.50 18.27 11.01
C GLY A 74 14.98 18.06 11.12
N ASP A 75 14.14 18.57 10.21
CA ASP A 75 12.70 18.22 10.21
C ASP A 75 12.52 16.72 9.98
N ARG A 76 11.66 16.09 10.80
CA ARG A 76 11.25 14.70 10.64
C ARG A 76 10.23 14.58 9.52
N VAL A 77 10.55 13.77 8.53
CA VAL A 77 9.76 13.68 7.30
C VAL A 77 9.59 12.24 6.82
N ALA A 78 8.57 12.05 5.99
CA ALA A 78 8.41 10.88 5.16
C ALA A 78 8.23 11.31 3.71
N GLY A 79 8.71 10.50 2.77
CA GLY A 79 8.69 10.85 1.36
C GLY A 79 8.42 9.67 0.45
N LEU A 80 7.78 9.98 -0.68
CA LEU A 80 7.51 9.04 -1.75
C LEU A 80 8.55 9.22 -2.86
N SER A 81 9.14 8.11 -3.25
CA SER A 81 10.12 7.98 -4.31
C SER A 81 9.61 7.02 -5.38
N GLN A 82 10.11 7.09 -6.58
CA GLN A 82 9.94 5.99 -7.54
C GLN A 82 11.05 4.95 -7.41
N LEU A 83 12.24 5.42 -7.01
CA LEU A 83 13.48 4.68 -6.87
C LEU A 83 14.34 5.33 -5.78
N GLY A 84 15.35 4.62 -5.33
CA GLY A 84 16.39 5.19 -4.46
C GLY A 84 16.09 5.05 -2.97
N GLY A 85 14.93 4.56 -2.56
CA GLY A 85 14.57 4.46 -1.14
C GLY A 85 15.41 3.47 -0.34
N TYR A 86 16.01 2.44 -0.97
CA TYR A 86 16.89 1.49 -0.28
C TYR A 86 18.32 2.02 -0.22
N SER A 87 18.49 3.12 0.49
CA SER A 87 19.76 3.82 0.68
C SER A 87 19.77 4.59 1.99
N GLU A 88 20.96 5.03 2.43
CA GLU A 88 21.12 5.89 3.60
C GLU A 88 20.67 7.33 3.37
N TYR A 89 20.64 7.76 2.10
CA TYR A 89 20.19 9.09 1.68
C TYR A 89 19.31 8.99 0.46
N ASN A 90 18.20 9.72 0.43
CA ASN A 90 17.28 9.73 -0.70
C ASN A 90 16.97 11.20 -1.09
N LEU A 91 17.13 11.51 -2.38
CA LEU A 91 16.86 12.83 -2.94
C LEU A 91 15.45 12.86 -3.54
N LEU A 92 14.61 13.75 -3.05
CA LEU A 92 13.20 13.86 -3.44
C LEU A 92 12.84 15.30 -3.79
N ASN A 93 11.84 15.46 -4.66
CA ASN A 93 11.21 16.76 -4.83
C ASN A 93 10.35 17.11 -3.61
N LYS A 94 10.36 18.38 -3.19
CA LYS A 94 9.59 18.87 -2.02
C LYS A 94 8.10 18.51 -2.06
N THR A 95 7.50 18.37 -3.24
CA THR A 95 6.09 18.00 -3.40
C THR A 95 5.78 16.56 -3.02
N SER A 96 6.80 15.72 -2.88
CA SER A 96 6.69 14.31 -2.48
C SER A 96 7.11 14.07 -1.02
N VAL A 97 7.39 15.12 -0.26
CA VAL A 97 7.86 15.07 1.12
C VAL A 97 6.80 15.62 2.08
N TYR A 98 6.62 14.98 3.21
CA TYR A 98 5.61 15.32 4.22
C TYR A 98 6.25 15.35 5.61
N LYS A 99 5.97 16.38 6.41
CA LYS A 99 6.31 16.38 7.84
C LYS A 99 5.49 15.30 8.54
N ILE A 100 6.13 14.48 9.34
CA ILE A 100 5.44 13.47 10.13
C ILE A 100 5.11 14.00 11.53
N PRO A 101 4.00 13.55 12.14
CA PRO A 101 3.67 13.88 13.53
C PRO A 101 4.81 13.54 14.49
N ILE A 102 4.96 14.29 15.56
CA ILE A 102 6.04 14.06 16.54
C ILE A 102 5.90 12.70 17.24
N GLU A 103 4.66 12.22 17.38
CA GLU A 103 4.33 10.94 18.00
C GLU A 103 4.53 9.75 17.06
N MET A 104 4.73 10.00 15.75
CA MET A 104 4.88 8.95 14.75
C MET A 104 6.34 8.52 14.62
N GLU A 105 6.59 7.23 14.79
CA GLU A 105 7.91 6.66 14.51
C GLU A 105 8.17 6.60 13.00
N HIS A 106 9.45 6.64 12.59
CA HIS A 106 9.84 6.59 11.17
C HIS A 106 9.33 5.32 10.47
N ASP A 107 9.33 4.20 11.16
CA ASP A 107 8.80 2.93 10.64
C ASP A 107 7.30 3.02 10.35
N GLN A 108 6.55 3.62 11.27
CA GLN A 108 5.11 3.83 11.10
C GLN A 108 4.82 4.79 9.95
N ALA A 109 5.64 5.82 9.79
CA ALA A 109 5.52 6.76 8.68
C ALA A 109 5.72 6.06 7.32
N CYS A 110 6.75 5.21 7.19
CA CYS A 110 6.93 4.37 6.01
C CYS A 110 5.76 3.40 5.81
N ALA A 111 5.30 2.72 6.88
CA ALA A 111 4.19 1.78 6.76
C ALA A 111 2.88 2.46 6.35
N LEU A 112 2.74 3.77 6.63
CA LEU A 112 1.56 4.55 6.26
C LEU A 112 1.57 4.96 4.78
N LEU A 113 2.67 5.45 4.23
CA LEU A 113 2.69 6.14 2.94
C LEU A 113 2.02 5.34 1.81
N CYS A 114 2.66 4.29 1.34
CA CYS A 114 2.15 3.51 0.20
C CYS A 114 0.90 2.70 0.55
N ALA A 115 0.89 2.03 1.71
CA ALA A 115 -0.19 1.12 2.05
C ALA A 115 -1.49 1.87 2.36
N TYR A 116 -1.45 2.85 3.26
CA TYR A 116 -2.64 3.62 3.62
C TYR A 116 -3.01 4.61 2.52
N GLY A 117 -2.03 5.24 1.86
CA GLY A 117 -2.29 6.12 0.72
C GLY A 117 -3.04 5.40 -0.41
N THR A 118 -2.61 4.20 -0.78
CA THR A 118 -3.29 3.37 -1.79
C THR A 118 -4.70 3.00 -1.34
N SER A 119 -4.86 2.51 -0.11
CA SER A 119 -6.15 2.03 0.39
C SER A 119 -7.13 3.18 0.61
N HIS A 120 -6.66 4.34 1.06
CA HIS A 120 -7.47 5.55 1.21
C HIS A 120 -8.00 6.02 -0.16
N TYR A 121 -7.13 6.18 -1.14
CA TYR A 121 -7.53 6.54 -2.50
C TYR A 121 -8.52 5.54 -3.10
N ALA A 122 -8.25 4.25 -2.91
CA ALA A 122 -9.11 3.18 -3.40
C ALA A 122 -10.52 3.26 -2.82
N LEU A 123 -10.64 3.42 -1.50
CA LEU A 123 -11.93 3.40 -0.80
C LEU A 123 -12.66 4.74 -0.92
N LYS A 124 -11.97 5.87 -0.78
CA LYS A 124 -12.58 7.21 -0.81
C LYS A 124 -12.93 7.67 -2.22
N GLN A 125 -11.94 7.76 -3.12
CA GLN A 125 -12.16 8.34 -4.44
C GLN A 125 -12.62 7.31 -5.48
N ARG A 126 -12.08 6.08 -5.45
CA ARG A 126 -12.40 5.09 -6.49
C ARG A 126 -13.69 4.32 -6.19
N ALA A 127 -13.83 3.79 -4.99
CA ALA A 127 -15.05 3.09 -4.57
C ALA A 127 -16.18 4.05 -4.22
N ASN A 128 -15.84 5.23 -3.67
CA ASN A 128 -16.80 6.12 -3.02
C ASN A 128 -17.57 5.37 -1.91
N LEU A 129 -16.82 4.64 -1.07
CA LEU A 129 -17.34 3.80 0.01
C LEU A 129 -18.24 4.62 0.94
N LYS A 130 -19.40 4.09 1.27
CA LYS A 130 -20.41 4.75 2.11
C LYS A 130 -20.53 4.08 3.46
N LYS A 131 -21.00 4.85 4.45
CA LYS A 131 -21.41 4.29 5.74
C LYS A 131 -22.51 3.26 5.53
N GLY A 132 -22.32 2.08 6.10
CA GLY A 132 -23.25 0.96 5.99
C GLY A 132 -22.97 -0.01 4.86
N ASP A 133 -22.07 0.34 3.90
CA ASP A 133 -21.63 -0.60 2.86
C ASP A 133 -20.94 -1.82 3.48
N THR A 134 -21.04 -2.95 2.81
CA THR A 134 -20.25 -4.16 3.11
C THR A 134 -19.00 -4.17 2.27
N LEU A 135 -17.85 -3.99 2.93
CA LEU A 135 -16.50 -4.03 2.34
C LEU A 135 -15.87 -5.40 2.56
N VAL A 136 -15.51 -6.09 1.50
CA VAL A 136 -14.65 -7.27 1.55
C VAL A 136 -13.22 -6.88 1.25
N VAL A 137 -12.28 -7.31 2.10
CA VAL A 137 -10.84 -7.09 1.90
C VAL A 137 -10.18 -8.43 1.64
N LEU A 138 -9.73 -8.68 0.41
CA LEU A 138 -8.92 -9.85 0.07
C LEU A 138 -7.46 -9.59 0.46
N GLY A 139 -6.70 -10.63 0.80
CA GLY A 139 -5.32 -10.47 1.26
C GLY A 139 -5.22 -9.58 2.51
N ALA A 140 -6.20 -9.67 3.38
CA ALA A 140 -6.48 -8.75 4.47
C ALA A 140 -5.33 -8.56 5.47
N SER A 141 -4.44 -9.56 5.64
CA SER A 141 -3.28 -9.48 6.55
C SER A 141 -2.07 -8.74 5.98
N GLY A 142 -2.05 -8.44 4.68
CA GLY A 142 -0.99 -7.63 4.08
C GLY A 142 -1.13 -6.15 4.42
N SER A 143 -0.09 -5.35 4.22
CA SER A 143 -0.07 -3.93 4.62
C SER A 143 -1.23 -3.10 4.04
N THR A 144 -1.54 -3.25 2.74
CA THR A 144 -2.69 -2.57 2.11
C THR A 144 -4.03 -3.11 2.61
N GLY A 145 -4.12 -4.42 2.90
CA GLY A 145 -5.32 -5.03 3.46
C GLY A 145 -5.63 -4.52 4.87
N ILE A 146 -4.63 -4.45 5.74
CA ILE A 146 -4.74 -3.87 7.09
C ILE A 146 -5.20 -2.41 6.99
N ALA A 147 -4.60 -1.62 6.12
CA ALA A 147 -4.99 -0.25 5.88
C ALA A 147 -6.46 -0.16 5.41
N ALA A 148 -6.88 -1.02 4.48
CA ALA A 148 -8.26 -1.05 3.99
C ALA A 148 -9.27 -1.43 5.09
N ILE A 149 -8.91 -2.34 6.01
CA ILE A 149 -9.74 -2.67 7.18
C ILE A 149 -9.95 -1.43 8.04
N GLN A 150 -8.86 -0.80 8.50
CA GLN A 150 -8.94 0.34 9.42
C GLN A 150 -9.66 1.53 8.78
N ILE A 151 -9.35 1.86 7.53
CA ILE A 151 -10.00 2.95 6.79
C ILE A 151 -11.48 2.63 6.55
N GLY A 152 -11.83 1.41 6.16
CA GLY A 152 -13.21 0.96 5.99
C GLY A 152 -14.03 1.12 7.27
N LYS A 153 -13.44 0.81 8.43
CA LYS A 153 -14.08 1.02 9.74
C LYS A 153 -14.30 2.49 10.04
N ILE A 154 -13.32 3.36 9.77
CA ILE A 154 -13.46 4.82 9.94
C ILE A 154 -14.58 5.36 9.05
N MET A 155 -14.69 4.87 7.81
CA MET A 155 -15.75 5.27 6.87
C MET A 155 -17.13 4.67 7.23
N GLY A 156 -17.21 3.81 8.25
CA GLY A 156 -18.45 3.23 8.77
C GLY A 156 -18.96 2.02 7.99
N ALA A 157 -18.10 1.35 7.24
CA ALA A 157 -18.44 0.10 6.55
C ALA A 157 -18.47 -1.10 7.50
N LYS A 158 -19.26 -2.12 7.13
CA LYS A 158 -19.14 -3.48 7.67
C LYS A 158 -18.00 -4.18 6.94
N VAL A 159 -16.92 -4.50 7.66
CA VAL A 159 -15.69 -5.04 7.05
C VAL A 159 -15.60 -6.55 7.22
N ILE A 160 -15.54 -7.28 6.11
CA ILE A 160 -15.26 -8.71 6.02
C ILE A 160 -13.82 -8.89 5.53
N ALA A 161 -12.94 -9.42 6.37
CA ALA A 161 -11.56 -9.68 6.05
C ALA A 161 -11.34 -11.12 5.59
N ALA A 162 -10.81 -11.32 4.38
CA ALA A 162 -10.47 -12.64 3.86
C ALA A 162 -8.96 -12.88 3.93
N ALA A 163 -8.54 -13.96 4.61
CA ALA A 163 -7.15 -14.31 4.82
C ALA A 163 -6.90 -15.83 4.74
N SER A 164 -5.67 -16.22 4.37
CA SER A 164 -5.31 -17.59 3.98
C SER A 164 -5.16 -18.59 5.13
N SER A 165 -5.10 -18.13 6.37
CA SER A 165 -4.98 -19.01 7.54
C SER A 165 -5.76 -18.47 8.74
N ILE A 166 -6.12 -19.34 9.66
CA ILE A 166 -6.81 -18.97 10.92
C ILE A 166 -5.99 -17.94 11.72
N GLU A 167 -4.67 -18.09 11.77
CA GLU A 167 -3.80 -17.13 12.42
C GLU A 167 -3.94 -15.71 11.82
N LYS A 168 -3.91 -15.61 10.49
CA LYS A 168 -4.10 -14.35 9.77
C LYS A 168 -5.51 -13.79 9.92
N GLN A 169 -6.53 -14.66 9.97
CA GLN A 169 -7.91 -14.25 10.23
C GLN A 169 -8.03 -13.63 11.64
N ASN A 170 -7.52 -14.32 12.66
CA ASN A 170 -7.51 -13.82 14.04
C ASN A 170 -6.76 -12.48 14.14
N TYR A 171 -5.63 -12.35 13.44
CA TYR A 171 -4.87 -11.11 13.38
C TYR A 171 -5.69 -9.98 12.75
N THR A 172 -6.34 -10.20 11.62
CA THR A 172 -7.18 -9.17 10.99
C THR A 172 -8.41 -8.81 11.82
N LYS A 173 -8.96 -9.77 12.58
CA LYS A 173 -10.03 -9.53 13.55
C LYS A 173 -9.59 -8.55 14.65
N SER A 174 -8.38 -8.73 15.20
CA SER A 174 -7.84 -7.84 16.24
C SER A 174 -7.56 -6.41 15.73
N LEU A 175 -7.46 -6.24 14.40
CA LEU A 175 -7.24 -4.94 13.73
C LEU A 175 -8.55 -4.24 13.30
N GLY A 176 -9.71 -4.79 13.68
CA GLY A 176 -11.00 -4.13 13.53
C GLY A 176 -11.94 -4.72 12.48
N ALA A 177 -11.59 -5.83 11.82
CA ALA A 177 -12.53 -6.51 10.93
C ALA A 177 -13.77 -7.02 11.72
N ASP A 178 -14.97 -6.79 11.18
CA ASP A 178 -16.20 -7.27 11.83
C ASP A 178 -16.35 -8.80 11.71
N ILE A 179 -15.97 -9.33 10.55
CA ILE A 179 -16.02 -10.75 10.21
C ILE A 179 -14.72 -11.16 9.54
N THR A 180 -14.26 -12.38 9.79
CA THR A 180 -13.10 -12.96 9.10
C THR A 180 -13.48 -14.29 8.44
N ILE A 181 -12.97 -14.53 7.23
CA ILE A 181 -13.23 -15.72 6.44
C ILE A 181 -11.95 -16.27 5.80
N GLY A 182 -11.96 -17.56 5.46
CA GLY A 182 -10.96 -18.20 4.61
C GLY A 182 -11.21 -17.92 3.12
N TYR A 183 -10.33 -18.48 2.28
CA TYR A 183 -10.47 -18.35 0.81
C TYR A 183 -11.35 -19.46 0.20
N GLU A 184 -11.55 -20.57 0.91
CA GLU A 184 -12.33 -21.70 0.42
C GLU A 184 -13.80 -21.31 0.23
N ASN A 185 -14.37 -21.60 -0.93
CA ASN A 185 -15.77 -21.29 -1.26
C ASN A 185 -16.16 -19.83 -0.93
N ILE A 186 -15.25 -18.89 -1.15
CA ILE A 186 -15.42 -17.48 -0.75
C ILE A 186 -16.72 -16.87 -1.27
N LYS A 187 -17.14 -17.21 -2.48
CA LYS A 187 -18.40 -16.76 -3.06
C LYS A 187 -19.60 -17.12 -2.18
N ASP A 188 -19.66 -18.36 -1.73
CA ASP A 188 -20.82 -18.89 -0.99
C ASP A 188 -20.81 -18.35 0.45
N GLN A 189 -19.66 -18.26 1.10
CA GLN A 189 -19.50 -17.59 2.39
C GLN A 189 -20.01 -16.13 2.34
N LEU A 190 -19.60 -15.36 1.31
CA LEU A 190 -20.02 -13.96 1.17
C LEU A 190 -21.53 -13.83 0.91
N LYS A 191 -22.13 -14.73 0.14
CA LYS A 191 -23.58 -14.76 -0.09
C LYS A 191 -24.34 -15.06 1.18
N GLU A 192 -23.90 -16.05 1.96
CA GLU A 192 -24.50 -16.39 3.24
C GLU A 192 -24.46 -15.21 4.22
N LEU A 193 -23.26 -14.59 4.40
CA LEU A 193 -23.04 -13.45 5.28
C LEU A 193 -23.85 -12.19 4.92
N THR A 194 -24.35 -12.13 3.69
CA THR A 194 -25.15 -11.01 3.18
C THR A 194 -26.61 -11.38 2.90
N ASN A 195 -27.07 -12.56 3.34
CA ASN A 195 -28.40 -13.09 3.03
C ASN A 195 -28.72 -13.00 1.53
N ASN A 196 -27.77 -13.39 0.67
CA ASN A 196 -27.79 -13.34 -0.80
C ASN A 196 -27.94 -11.94 -1.41
N LYS A 197 -27.86 -10.84 -0.65
CA LYS A 197 -27.88 -9.47 -1.20
C LYS A 197 -26.59 -9.14 -1.95
N GLY A 198 -25.47 -9.79 -1.59
CA GLY A 198 -24.14 -9.51 -2.09
C GLY A 198 -23.43 -8.41 -1.33
N VAL A 199 -22.17 -8.18 -1.69
CA VAL A 199 -21.27 -7.20 -1.05
C VAL A 199 -21.13 -5.96 -1.93
N ASP A 200 -20.96 -4.80 -1.31
CA ASP A 200 -20.97 -3.52 -2.04
C ASP A 200 -19.60 -3.20 -2.64
N VAL A 201 -18.53 -3.49 -1.90
CA VAL A 201 -17.16 -3.22 -2.36
C VAL A 201 -16.25 -4.41 -2.05
N ILE A 202 -15.44 -4.80 -3.03
CA ILE A 202 -14.33 -5.76 -2.86
C ILE A 202 -13.03 -5.03 -3.11
N PHE A 203 -12.12 -5.03 -2.13
CA PHE A 203 -10.76 -4.53 -2.24
C PHE A 203 -9.83 -5.71 -2.56
N ASP A 204 -9.31 -5.76 -3.80
CA ASP A 204 -8.53 -6.91 -4.27
C ASP A 204 -7.08 -6.58 -4.64
N PRO A 205 -6.10 -6.83 -3.74
CA PRO A 205 -4.67 -6.81 -4.04
C PRO A 205 -4.13 -8.16 -4.53
N VAL A 206 -4.97 -9.21 -4.62
CA VAL A 206 -4.55 -10.61 -4.83
C VAL A 206 -4.70 -11.07 -6.27
N GLY A 207 -5.83 -10.78 -6.88
CA GLY A 207 -6.16 -11.24 -8.23
C GLY A 207 -6.39 -12.75 -8.34
N GLY A 208 -6.26 -13.29 -9.58
CA GLY A 208 -6.42 -14.71 -9.86
C GLY A 208 -7.80 -15.25 -9.53
N GLU A 209 -7.88 -16.48 -9.04
CA GLU A 209 -9.13 -17.19 -8.73
C GLU A 209 -9.97 -16.48 -7.67
N LEU A 210 -9.32 -15.83 -6.68
CA LEU A 210 -10.05 -15.08 -5.65
C LEU A 210 -10.84 -13.90 -6.23
N PHE A 211 -10.29 -13.19 -7.22
CA PHE A 211 -11.02 -12.17 -7.96
C PHE A 211 -12.25 -12.77 -8.63
N GLU A 212 -12.06 -13.88 -9.38
CA GLU A 212 -13.13 -14.49 -10.17
C GLU A 212 -14.26 -15.02 -9.28
N GLU A 213 -13.95 -15.67 -8.17
CA GLU A 213 -14.95 -16.21 -7.25
C GLU A 213 -15.65 -15.10 -6.44
N SER A 214 -14.89 -14.18 -5.84
CA SER A 214 -15.47 -13.14 -4.99
C SER A 214 -16.35 -12.17 -5.79
N SER A 215 -15.99 -11.85 -7.04
CA SER A 215 -16.80 -10.99 -7.91
C SER A 215 -18.22 -11.52 -8.15
N ARG A 216 -18.40 -12.85 -8.05
CA ARG A 216 -19.74 -13.49 -8.16
C ARG A 216 -20.63 -13.21 -6.94
N ALA A 217 -20.06 -12.72 -5.84
CA ALA A 217 -20.78 -12.32 -4.65
C ALA A 217 -21.06 -10.81 -4.56
N LEU A 218 -20.66 -10.01 -5.57
CA LEU A 218 -21.01 -8.60 -5.61
C LEU A 218 -22.53 -8.38 -5.66
N SER A 219 -22.99 -7.35 -4.98
CA SER A 219 -24.35 -6.83 -5.12
C SER A 219 -24.54 -6.16 -6.49
N ARG A 220 -25.79 -5.87 -6.85
CA ARG A 220 -26.08 -5.00 -7.98
C ARG A 220 -25.48 -3.61 -7.71
N TYR A 221 -24.78 -3.02 -8.68
CA TYR A 221 -24.03 -1.76 -8.58
C TYR A 221 -22.83 -1.81 -7.61
N GLY A 222 -22.46 -3.00 -7.14
CA GLY A 222 -21.25 -3.19 -6.35
C GLY A 222 -19.99 -2.92 -7.16
N LYS A 223 -18.83 -2.85 -6.48
CA LYS A 223 -17.54 -2.54 -7.11
C LYS A 223 -16.47 -3.51 -6.68
N ILE A 224 -15.67 -3.98 -7.64
CA ILE A 224 -14.41 -4.67 -7.33
C ILE A 224 -13.23 -3.78 -7.71
N LEU A 225 -12.39 -3.46 -6.71
CA LEU A 225 -11.22 -2.59 -6.86
C LEU A 225 -10.00 -3.42 -7.20
N VAL A 226 -9.44 -3.22 -8.37
CA VAL A 226 -8.21 -3.89 -8.82
C VAL A 226 -7.01 -3.11 -8.29
N ILE A 227 -6.43 -3.59 -7.18
CA ILE A 227 -5.28 -2.98 -6.49
C ILE A 227 -3.97 -3.60 -6.98
N GLY A 228 -3.96 -4.92 -7.17
CA GLY A 228 -2.77 -5.65 -7.57
C GLY A 228 -3.02 -7.12 -7.85
N PHE A 229 -1.94 -7.83 -8.11
CA PHE A 229 -1.96 -9.25 -8.48
C PHE A 229 -0.94 -10.04 -7.67
N ALA A 230 -1.03 -9.95 -6.34
CA ALA A 230 -0.10 -10.64 -5.45
C ALA A 230 -0.13 -12.17 -5.62
N SER A 231 -1.19 -12.76 -6.17
CA SER A 231 -1.22 -14.16 -6.57
C SER A 231 -0.23 -14.51 -7.71
N GLY A 232 0.28 -13.49 -8.42
CA GLY A 232 1.08 -13.66 -9.64
C GLY A 232 0.23 -14.00 -10.87
N LYS A 233 -1.10 -14.08 -10.73
CA LYS A 233 -2.04 -14.39 -11.81
C LYS A 233 -2.96 -13.20 -12.08
N ILE A 234 -2.96 -12.71 -13.31
CA ILE A 234 -3.95 -11.73 -13.78
C ILE A 234 -5.23 -12.53 -14.09
N PRO A 235 -6.40 -12.17 -13.49
CA PRO A 235 -7.63 -12.91 -13.71
C PRO A 235 -8.12 -12.80 -15.15
N LYS A 236 -8.66 -13.89 -15.69
CA LYS A 236 -9.41 -13.91 -16.96
C LYS A 236 -10.89 -13.83 -16.61
N PHE A 237 -11.48 -12.64 -16.75
CA PHE A 237 -12.82 -12.39 -16.26
C PHE A 237 -13.85 -12.46 -17.40
N PRO A 238 -14.95 -13.24 -17.25
CA PRO A 238 -16.05 -13.26 -18.19
C PRO A 238 -16.88 -11.98 -18.05
N ILE A 239 -16.62 -11.00 -18.91
CA ILE A 239 -17.15 -9.63 -18.83
C ILE A 239 -18.69 -9.56 -18.86
N ASN A 240 -19.34 -10.58 -19.40
CA ASN A 240 -20.81 -10.69 -19.38
C ASN A 240 -21.40 -10.72 -17.95
N LEU A 241 -20.62 -11.12 -16.93
CA LEU A 241 -21.06 -11.06 -15.54
C LEU A 241 -21.26 -9.61 -15.06
N ALA A 242 -20.37 -8.70 -15.49
CA ALA A 242 -20.52 -7.28 -15.18
C ALA A 242 -21.80 -6.71 -15.82
N LEU A 243 -22.11 -7.11 -17.07
CA LEU A 243 -23.36 -6.71 -17.74
C LEU A 243 -24.59 -7.20 -16.97
N VAL A 244 -24.67 -8.51 -16.65
CA VAL A 244 -25.86 -9.12 -16.06
C VAL A 244 -26.13 -8.64 -14.64
N LYS A 245 -25.08 -8.38 -13.87
CA LYS A 245 -25.16 -7.97 -12.45
C LYS A 245 -25.01 -6.46 -12.26
N GLU A 246 -24.70 -5.72 -13.32
CA GLU A 246 -24.49 -4.26 -13.30
C GLU A 246 -23.50 -3.81 -12.21
N PHE A 247 -22.35 -4.47 -12.08
CA PHE A 247 -21.29 -4.07 -11.17
C PHE A 247 -20.09 -3.49 -11.91
N ASP A 248 -19.26 -2.71 -11.20
CA ASP A 248 -18.09 -2.06 -11.75
C ASP A 248 -16.79 -2.82 -11.44
N ILE A 249 -15.90 -2.93 -12.43
CA ILE A 249 -14.50 -3.30 -12.24
C ILE A 249 -13.67 -2.01 -12.27
N VAL A 250 -13.11 -1.63 -11.13
CA VAL A 250 -12.48 -0.32 -10.93
C VAL A 250 -10.97 -0.45 -10.77
N GLY A 251 -10.21 0.06 -11.74
CA GLY A 251 -8.75 0.12 -11.63
C GLY A 251 -8.30 1.14 -10.59
N VAL A 252 -7.28 0.77 -9.79
CA VAL A 252 -6.67 1.63 -8.79
C VAL A 252 -5.17 1.75 -9.08
N PHE A 253 -4.76 2.84 -9.70
CA PHE A 253 -3.35 3.15 -9.95
C PHE A 253 -2.92 4.38 -9.14
N TRP A 254 -2.68 4.16 -7.86
CA TRP A 254 -2.34 5.21 -6.90
C TRP A 254 -1.08 6.00 -7.30
N GLY A 255 -0.05 5.33 -7.82
CA GLY A 255 1.16 6.01 -8.27
C GLY A 255 0.94 7.04 -9.40
N ALA A 256 -0.08 6.86 -10.27
CA ALA A 256 -0.47 7.89 -11.23
C ALA A 256 -1.27 9.01 -10.53
N PHE A 257 -2.13 8.67 -9.59
CA PHE A 257 -2.89 9.66 -8.83
C PHE A 257 -1.98 10.63 -8.08
N THR A 258 -0.93 10.14 -7.40
CA THR A 258 0.00 11.00 -6.64
C THR A 258 0.70 12.04 -7.52
N ARG A 259 0.96 11.71 -8.79
CA ARG A 259 1.63 12.61 -9.74
C ARG A 259 0.68 13.59 -10.43
N ASN A 260 -0.54 13.14 -10.74
CA ASN A 260 -1.47 13.89 -11.56
C ASN A 260 -2.48 14.71 -10.74
N ASN A 261 -2.59 14.46 -9.44
CA ASN A 261 -3.58 15.08 -8.55
C ASN A 261 -2.93 15.45 -7.22
N THR A 262 -1.88 16.27 -7.28
CA THR A 262 -1.01 16.61 -6.13
C THR A 262 -1.76 17.22 -4.96
N ASP A 263 -2.74 18.10 -5.21
CA ASP A 263 -3.51 18.75 -4.14
C ASP A 263 -4.40 17.74 -3.41
N ALA A 264 -5.18 16.95 -4.16
CA ALA A 264 -6.01 15.90 -3.59
C ALA A 264 -5.18 14.83 -2.87
N PHE A 265 -3.97 14.55 -3.37
CA PHE A 265 -3.04 13.65 -2.70
C PHE A 265 -2.55 14.24 -1.38
N LYS A 266 -2.18 15.53 -1.34
CA LYS A 266 -1.77 16.22 -0.13
C LYS A 266 -2.89 16.24 0.92
N GLU A 267 -4.13 16.49 0.51
CA GLU A 267 -5.31 16.40 1.38
C GLU A 267 -5.47 14.99 1.97
N ASN A 268 -5.36 13.94 1.14
CA ASN A 268 -5.43 12.56 1.60
C ASN A 268 -4.35 12.23 2.64
N MET A 269 -3.11 12.68 2.41
CA MET A 269 -2.02 12.45 3.37
C MET A 269 -2.24 13.18 4.69
N ASN A 270 -2.72 14.43 4.65
CA ASN A 270 -3.07 15.19 5.86
C ASN A 270 -4.18 14.49 6.65
N GLU A 271 -5.20 13.96 5.97
CA GLU A 271 -6.28 13.20 6.63
C GLU A 271 -5.75 11.94 7.31
N LEU A 272 -4.87 11.19 6.64
CA LEU A 272 -4.22 10.00 7.20
C LEU A 272 -3.35 10.32 8.43
N PHE A 273 -2.55 11.38 8.38
CA PHE A 273 -1.75 11.81 9.54
C PHE A 273 -2.64 12.27 10.70
N ASN A 274 -3.76 12.92 10.43
CA ASN A 274 -4.73 13.30 11.46
C ASN A 274 -5.39 12.06 12.07
N TRP A 275 -5.78 11.05 11.27
CA TRP A 275 -6.31 9.80 11.80
C TRP A 275 -5.29 9.04 12.65
N PHE A 276 -4.01 9.13 12.31
CA PHE A 276 -2.96 8.56 13.15
C PHE A 276 -2.87 9.29 14.50
N LYS A 277 -2.83 10.63 14.50
CA LYS A 277 -2.82 11.45 15.73
C LYS A 277 -4.03 11.17 16.63
N ASP A 278 -5.19 10.97 16.01
CA ASP A 278 -6.43 10.63 16.71
C ASP A 278 -6.46 9.16 17.20
N GLY A 279 -5.44 8.35 16.95
CA GLY A 279 -5.40 6.92 17.27
C GLY A 279 -6.38 6.05 16.48
N LYS A 280 -6.94 6.58 15.37
CA LYS A 280 -7.91 5.87 14.53
C LYS A 280 -7.27 4.84 13.61
N ILE A 281 -6.00 5.06 13.22
CA ILE A 281 -5.22 4.12 12.43
C ILE A 281 -3.91 3.81 13.16
N ASN A 282 -3.42 2.59 12.97
CA ASN A 282 -2.15 2.13 13.52
C ASN A 282 -1.43 1.26 12.49
N PRO A 283 -0.47 1.82 11.73
CA PRO A 283 0.33 1.06 10.77
C PRO A 283 1.08 -0.08 11.45
N GLN A 284 0.90 -1.30 10.96
CA GLN A 284 1.48 -2.50 11.56
C GLN A 284 2.80 -2.86 10.87
N ILE A 285 3.85 -3.00 11.66
CA ILE A 285 5.18 -3.44 11.22
C ILE A 285 5.37 -4.88 11.64
N GLU A 286 5.70 -5.73 10.69
CA GLU A 286 5.92 -7.16 10.96
C GLU A 286 7.38 -7.43 11.30
N GLU A 287 8.30 -6.92 10.48
CA GLU A 287 9.72 -7.24 10.61
C GLU A 287 10.58 -6.10 10.05
N LYS A 288 11.77 -5.98 10.64
CA LYS A 288 12.77 -5.00 10.24
C LYS A 288 14.05 -5.74 9.82
N PHE A 289 14.61 -5.31 8.70
CA PHE A 289 15.87 -5.83 8.18
C PHE A 289 16.88 -4.70 8.05
N LYS A 290 18.17 -5.02 8.23
CA LYS A 290 19.24 -4.10 7.84
C LYS A 290 19.22 -3.88 6.33
N LEU A 291 19.63 -2.69 5.88
CA LEU A 291 19.68 -2.35 4.46
C LEU A 291 20.48 -3.38 3.64
N GLN A 292 21.58 -3.90 4.18
CA GLN A 292 22.37 -4.97 3.54
C GLN A 292 21.60 -6.27 3.30
N ASP A 293 20.51 -6.51 4.04
CA ASP A 293 19.63 -7.67 3.92
C ASP A 293 18.39 -7.41 3.07
N ALA A 294 18.37 -6.32 2.28
CA ALA A 294 17.23 -5.94 1.42
C ALA A 294 16.77 -7.06 0.49
N SER A 295 17.70 -7.92 0.03
CA SER A 295 17.34 -9.10 -0.77
C SER A 295 16.44 -10.07 -0.02
N LYS A 296 16.72 -10.33 1.27
CA LYS A 296 15.91 -11.22 2.11
C LYS A 296 14.51 -10.62 2.37
N ALA A 297 14.46 -9.30 2.61
CA ALA A 297 13.22 -8.56 2.80
C ALA A 297 12.32 -8.63 1.54
N LEU A 298 12.91 -8.44 0.35
CA LEU A 298 12.20 -8.59 -0.93
C LEU A 298 11.69 -10.01 -1.14
N ASP A 299 12.50 -11.03 -0.86
CA ASP A 299 12.09 -12.42 -1.00
C ASP A 299 10.93 -12.77 -0.04
N LYS A 300 10.95 -12.25 1.20
CA LYS A 300 9.84 -12.40 2.15
C LYS A 300 8.52 -11.85 1.60
N ILE A 301 8.54 -10.65 1.04
CA ILE A 301 7.34 -10.02 0.45
C ILE A 301 6.83 -10.83 -0.75
N LEU A 302 7.73 -11.27 -1.63
CA LEU A 302 7.37 -12.05 -2.82
C LEU A 302 6.77 -13.42 -2.47
N ASN A 303 7.20 -14.02 -1.35
CA ASN A 303 6.69 -15.30 -0.86
C ASN A 303 5.35 -15.18 -0.10
N ARG A 304 4.75 -13.99 0.00
CA ARG A 304 3.42 -13.72 0.57
C ARG A 304 3.27 -14.12 2.05
N GLY A 305 4.38 -14.20 2.77
CA GLY A 305 4.41 -14.62 4.19
C GLY A 305 4.04 -13.50 5.18
N THR A 306 3.70 -12.28 4.72
CA THR A 306 3.67 -11.10 5.58
C THR A 306 2.35 -10.85 6.30
N LYS A 307 2.46 -10.33 7.53
CA LYS A 307 1.37 -9.79 8.37
C LYS A 307 1.70 -8.34 8.73
N GLY A 308 1.52 -7.43 7.78
CA GLY A 308 1.89 -6.02 7.95
C GLY A 308 3.03 -5.59 7.03
N LYS A 309 3.75 -4.56 7.44
CA LYS A 309 4.82 -3.92 6.69
C LYS A 309 6.19 -4.48 7.05
N VAL A 310 7.01 -4.68 6.02
CA VAL A 310 8.44 -4.95 6.18
C VAL A 310 9.21 -3.65 5.99
N ILE A 311 10.18 -3.39 6.87
CA ILE A 311 10.98 -2.17 6.90
C ILE A 311 12.46 -2.51 6.74
N LEU A 312 13.17 -1.71 5.96
CA LEU A 312 14.63 -1.66 5.95
C LEU A 312 15.11 -0.48 6.78
N TYR A 313 16.21 -0.65 7.48
CA TYR A 313 16.92 0.43 8.15
C TYR A 313 18.41 0.39 7.76
N PRO A 314 19.04 1.56 7.55
CA PRO A 314 20.47 1.69 7.27
C PRO A 314 21.35 1.20 8.39
#